data_f75f5c0b7597c12953b81f28ce9d8c1a
#
_entry.id   f75f5c0b7597c12953b81f28ce9d8c1a
#
_cell.length_a   1.000
_cell.length_b   1.000
_cell.length_c   1.000
_cell.angle_alpha   90.00
_cell.angle_beta   90.00
_cell.angle_gamma   90.00
#
_symmetry.space_group_name_H-M   'P 1'
#
loop_
_entity.id
_entity.type
_entity.pdbx_description
1 polymer ?
#
loop_
_entity_poly.entity_id
_entity_poly.type
_entity_poly.pdbx_seq_one_letter_code
_entity_poly.pdbx_strand_id
1 'polypeptide(L)'
;MHCSGVNPSDVKARAGARGALAFPYVIPHSDSAGVIESIGGAVDSRRIGERVWTWNAAWKRPFGTCAEFVCLPSEQAVPLSPSTDFDAGACLGIPAMTACHAALGDGPLEGKTVLVTGGAGAVGHYAIQFAKWSGARVITTVSGVAKAAHAKSAGADHVINYREQDVAAVIKELTGGAGVDRIVEVEFGGNLAVSTQVLKVGGVIAAYGSAAVSTPPLPFYPMMFNHTTVQMLLVYLLTPVQRQRACGLINEALEAGILKNSIGARFALADTAQAHVAVEIGSVIGNVVVTVG
;
A
#
# COMPACT_ATOMS: atom_id res chain seq x y z
N MET A 1 15.05 -9.98 13.37
CA MET A 1 14.39 -8.87 12.62
C MET A 1 14.96 -7.56 13.14
N HIS A 2 15.07 -6.53 12.30
CA HIS A 2 15.46 -5.17 12.73
C HIS A 2 14.25 -4.27 12.88
N CYS A 3 13.29 -4.39 11.96
CA CYS A 3 12.11 -3.53 11.95
C CYS A 3 10.89 -4.28 11.42
N SER A 4 9.72 -3.99 12.00
CA SER A 4 8.42 -4.55 11.62
C SER A 4 7.42 -3.43 11.30
N GLY A 5 6.78 -3.50 10.13
CA GLY A 5 5.80 -2.52 9.67
C GLY A 5 4.41 -2.74 10.28
N VAL A 6 3.76 -1.66 10.67
CA VAL A 6 2.40 -1.69 11.25
C VAL A 6 1.40 -1.19 10.23
N ASN A 7 0.45 -2.03 9.84
CA ASN A 7 -0.54 -1.72 8.83
C ASN A 7 -1.97 -1.65 9.39
N PRO A 8 -2.89 -0.92 8.74
CA PRO A 8 -4.31 -0.96 9.10
C PRO A 8 -4.90 -2.38 9.09
N SER A 9 -4.33 -3.29 8.30
CA SER A 9 -4.74 -4.70 8.27
C SER A 9 -4.42 -5.44 9.58
N ASP A 10 -3.33 -5.10 10.25
CA ASP A 10 -2.92 -5.69 11.52
C ASP A 10 -3.84 -5.23 12.65
N VAL A 11 -4.16 -3.94 12.67
CA VAL A 11 -5.12 -3.35 13.61
C VAL A 11 -6.51 -3.96 13.43
N LYS A 12 -6.99 -4.08 12.19
CA LYS A 12 -8.29 -4.73 11.87
C LYS A 12 -8.31 -6.20 12.28
N ALA A 13 -7.21 -6.93 12.10
CA ALA A 13 -7.10 -8.33 12.53
C ALA A 13 -7.17 -8.44 14.06
N ARG A 14 -6.43 -7.60 14.79
CA ARG A 14 -6.50 -7.52 16.25
C ARG A 14 -7.91 -7.19 16.77
N ALA A 15 -8.59 -6.25 16.11
CA ALA A 15 -9.95 -5.83 16.47
C ALA A 15 -11.04 -6.87 16.09
N GLY A 16 -10.68 -8.02 15.53
CA GLY A 16 -11.64 -9.05 15.14
C GLY A 16 -12.46 -8.73 13.88
N ALA A 17 -12.11 -7.71 13.12
CA ALA A 17 -12.84 -7.32 11.90
C ALA A 17 -12.81 -8.39 10.79
N ARG A 18 -11.96 -9.41 10.94
CA ARG A 18 -11.85 -10.57 10.04
C ARG A 18 -12.35 -11.87 10.67
N GLY A 19 -13.11 -11.78 11.76
CA GLY A 19 -13.55 -12.90 12.57
C GLY A 19 -12.61 -13.19 13.75
N ALA A 20 -12.90 -14.26 14.49
CA ALA A 20 -12.08 -14.69 15.61
C ALA A 20 -10.68 -15.09 15.17
N LEU A 21 -9.71 -14.98 16.06
CA LEU A 21 -8.36 -15.47 15.81
C LEU A 21 -8.39 -16.97 15.52
N ALA A 22 -7.71 -17.38 14.45
CA ALA A 22 -7.61 -18.78 14.05
C ALA A 22 -6.66 -19.61 14.96
N PHE A 23 -5.92 -18.94 15.85
CA PHE A 23 -4.92 -19.52 16.73
C PHE A 23 -5.11 -19.00 18.16
N PRO A 24 -4.71 -19.76 19.20
CA PRO A 24 -4.87 -19.36 20.60
C PRO A 24 -4.14 -18.04 20.93
N TYR A 25 -3.06 -17.75 20.23
CA TYR A 25 -2.31 -16.50 20.30
C TYR A 25 -1.67 -16.23 18.92
N VAL A 26 -1.36 -14.97 18.65
CA VAL A 26 -0.68 -14.56 17.41
C VAL A 26 0.39 -13.50 17.72
N ILE A 27 1.49 -13.56 17.00
CA ILE A 27 2.43 -12.46 16.86
C ILE A 27 1.97 -11.67 15.63
N PRO A 28 1.67 -10.36 15.76
CA PRO A 28 1.14 -9.58 14.66
C PRO A 28 2.19 -9.22 13.60
N HIS A 29 1.74 -8.49 12.59
CA HIS A 29 2.45 -7.90 11.48
C HIS A 29 2.88 -8.88 10.39
N SER A 30 2.77 -8.38 9.16
CA SER A 30 3.07 -9.14 7.95
C SER A 30 4.33 -8.68 7.23
N ASP A 31 4.77 -7.46 7.52
CA ASP A 31 5.89 -6.79 6.87
C ASP A 31 7.05 -6.64 7.84
N SER A 32 8.25 -6.77 7.33
CA SER A 32 9.46 -6.48 8.11
C SER A 32 10.68 -6.34 7.22
N ALA A 33 11.78 -5.94 7.83
CA ALA A 33 13.09 -6.06 7.26
C ALA A 33 14.09 -6.54 8.32
N GLY A 34 15.12 -7.24 7.87
CA GLY A 34 16.15 -7.81 8.73
C GLY A 34 17.21 -8.56 7.96
N VAL A 35 17.86 -9.49 8.63
CA VAL A 35 18.94 -10.31 8.09
C VAL A 35 18.59 -11.78 8.25
N ILE A 36 18.87 -12.60 7.25
CA ILE A 36 18.72 -14.06 7.33
C ILE A 36 19.81 -14.59 8.26
N GLU A 37 19.42 -15.17 9.38
CA GLU A 37 20.34 -15.74 10.36
C GLU A 37 20.55 -17.23 10.16
N SER A 38 19.49 -17.95 9.82
CA SER A 38 19.54 -19.39 9.57
C SER A 38 18.58 -19.79 8.44
N ILE A 39 18.82 -20.96 7.86
CA ILE A 39 18.07 -21.46 6.71
C ILE A 39 17.69 -22.92 6.91
N GLY A 40 16.61 -23.36 6.25
CA GLY A 40 16.28 -24.76 6.07
C GLY A 40 17.18 -25.46 5.05
N GLY A 41 17.31 -26.77 5.14
CA GLY A 41 18.24 -27.55 4.32
C GLY A 41 18.05 -27.49 2.80
N ALA A 42 16.91 -26.99 2.32
CA ALA A 42 16.65 -26.81 0.89
C ALA A 42 16.96 -25.40 0.37
N VAL A 43 17.41 -24.48 1.23
CA VAL A 43 17.71 -23.08 0.88
C VAL A 43 19.21 -22.93 0.65
N ASP A 44 19.59 -22.16 -0.35
CA ASP A 44 20.99 -21.86 -0.64
C ASP A 44 21.69 -21.20 0.55
N SER A 45 22.78 -21.79 1.02
CA SER A 45 23.54 -21.33 2.19
C SER A 45 24.12 -19.91 2.03
N ARG A 46 24.32 -19.45 0.80
CA ARG A 46 24.77 -18.08 0.50
C ARG A 46 23.80 -16.99 0.94
N ARG A 47 22.55 -17.36 1.23
CA ARG A 47 21.55 -16.44 1.76
C ARG A 47 21.74 -16.06 3.24
N ILE A 48 22.55 -16.79 3.99
CA ILE A 48 22.89 -16.42 5.38
C ILE A 48 23.64 -15.07 5.37
N GLY A 49 23.18 -14.12 6.19
CA GLY A 49 23.68 -12.75 6.21
C GLY A 49 23.04 -11.83 5.19
N GLU A 50 22.15 -12.32 4.32
CA GLU A 50 21.46 -11.51 3.33
C GLU A 50 20.48 -10.56 4.03
N ARG A 51 20.52 -9.26 3.64
CA ARG A 51 19.53 -8.25 4.02
C ARG A 51 18.25 -8.47 3.23
N VAL A 52 17.12 -8.52 3.91
CA VAL A 52 15.84 -8.83 3.28
C VAL A 52 14.72 -7.94 3.79
N TRP A 53 13.71 -7.75 2.97
CA TRP A 53 12.37 -7.36 3.38
C TRP A 53 11.39 -8.52 3.20
N THR A 54 10.29 -8.52 3.93
CA THR A 54 9.36 -9.64 3.95
C THR A 54 7.93 -9.22 3.66
N TRP A 55 7.11 -10.19 3.23
CA TRP A 55 5.70 -10.00 2.95
C TRP A 55 4.85 -11.14 3.49
N ASN A 56 3.59 -10.86 3.83
CA ASN A 56 2.55 -11.82 4.24
C ASN A 56 2.93 -12.74 5.41
N ALA A 57 3.83 -12.34 6.31
CA ALA A 57 4.34 -13.21 7.37
C ALA A 57 3.22 -13.76 8.28
N ALA A 58 2.26 -12.93 8.68
CA ALA A 58 1.13 -13.32 9.53
C ALA A 58 -0.08 -13.88 8.76
N TRP A 59 -0.04 -13.96 7.42
CA TRP A 59 -1.18 -14.41 6.65
C TRP A 59 -1.46 -15.90 6.85
N LYS A 60 -2.59 -16.23 7.52
CA LYS A 60 -2.98 -17.61 7.89
C LYS A 60 -1.93 -18.34 8.74
N ARG A 61 -1.17 -17.60 9.53
CA ARG A 61 -0.09 -18.12 10.38
C ARG A 61 -0.12 -17.42 11.74
N PRO A 62 0.28 -18.11 12.82
CA PRO A 62 0.27 -17.53 14.17
C PRO A 62 1.43 -16.56 14.40
N PHE A 63 2.54 -16.67 13.68
CA PHE A 63 3.79 -15.96 13.96
C PHE A 63 4.10 -14.96 12.86
N GLY A 64 3.82 -13.69 13.13
CA GLY A 64 4.18 -12.55 12.29
C GLY A 64 5.55 -11.96 12.65
N THR A 65 5.78 -10.75 12.16
CA THR A 65 7.11 -10.13 12.18
C THR A 65 7.39 -9.22 13.38
N CYS A 66 6.41 -9.00 14.27
CA CYS A 66 6.60 -8.23 15.50
C CYS A 66 7.30 -9.07 16.58
N ALA A 67 8.51 -9.54 16.28
CA ALA A 67 9.34 -10.39 17.11
C ALA A 67 10.80 -10.31 16.66
N GLU A 68 11.73 -10.73 17.52
CA GLU A 68 13.16 -10.77 17.18
C GLU A 68 13.44 -11.69 15.99
N PHE A 69 12.70 -12.82 15.90
CA PHE A 69 12.85 -13.82 14.84
C PHE A 69 11.51 -14.20 14.24
N VAL A 70 11.53 -14.50 12.95
CA VAL A 70 10.41 -15.10 12.24
C VAL A 70 10.91 -16.17 11.28
N CYS A 71 10.22 -17.30 11.20
CA CYS A 71 10.51 -18.35 10.23
C CYS A 71 9.52 -18.23 9.07
N LEU A 72 10.04 -18.08 7.86
CA LEU A 72 9.25 -17.84 6.64
C LEU A 72 9.66 -18.78 5.50
N PRO A 73 8.77 -19.10 4.56
CA PRO A 73 9.17 -19.61 3.25
C PRO A 73 10.19 -18.68 2.58
N SER A 74 11.20 -19.27 1.94
CA SER A 74 12.35 -18.54 1.39
C SER A 74 11.93 -17.44 0.39
N GLU A 75 10.86 -17.66 -0.36
CA GLU A 75 10.31 -16.69 -1.32
C GLU A 75 9.70 -15.44 -0.67
N GLN A 76 9.35 -15.52 0.63
CA GLN A 76 8.82 -14.37 1.38
C GLN A 76 9.92 -13.43 1.91
N ALA A 77 11.17 -13.83 1.81
CA ALA A 77 12.34 -13.03 2.16
C ALA A 77 13.01 -12.52 0.89
N VAL A 78 12.67 -11.29 0.50
CA VAL A 78 13.13 -10.65 -0.73
C VAL A 78 14.41 -9.85 -0.44
N PRO A 79 15.44 -9.92 -1.29
CA PRO A 79 16.67 -9.13 -1.10
C PRO A 79 16.38 -7.63 -0.93
N LEU A 80 17.01 -7.01 0.07
CA LEU A 80 16.94 -5.58 0.34
C LEU A 80 18.26 -4.91 -0.02
N SER A 81 18.20 -3.92 -0.92
CA SER A 81 19.39 -3.15 -1.33
C SER A 81 20.16 -2.60 -0.12
N PRO A 82 21.50 -2.62 -0.13
CA PRO A 82 22.32 -1.99 0.91
C PRO A 82 22.04 -0.49 1.12
N SER A 83 21.57 0.20 0.08
CA SER A 83 21.21 1.62 0.13
C SER A 83 19.86 1.90 0.82
N THR A 84 19.05 0.86 1.07
CA THR A 84 17.75 0.98 1.73
C THR A 84 17.87 0.58 3.20
N ASP A 85 17.41 1.45 4.11
CA ASP A 85 17.38 1.12 5.53
C ASP A 85 16.30 0.08 5.88
N PHE A 86 16.39 -0.52 7.07
CA PHE A 86 15.43 -1.54 7.49
C PHE A 86 14.03 -0.97 7.79
N ASP A 87 13.94 0.28 8.21
CA ASP A 87 12.65 0.95 8.42
C ASP A 87 11.87 1.04 7.11
N ALA A 88 12.55 1.47 6.04
CA ALA A 88 12.00 1.49 4.70
C ALA A 88 11.63 0.09 4.22
N GLY A 89 12.52 -0.88 4.40
CA GLY A 89 12.29 -2.28 4.07
C GLY A 89 11.05 -2.87 4.75
N ALA A 90 10.79 -2.50 6.00
CA ALA A 90 9.63 -2.95 6.76
C ALA A 90 8.29 -2.40 6.24
N CYS A 91 8.29 -1.47 5.29
CA CYS A 91 7.11 -0.86 4.69
C CYS A 91 6.84 -1.30 3.25
N LEU A 92 7.52 -2.34 2.76
CA LEU A 92 7.41 -2.78 1.37
C LEU A 92 6.36 -3.87 1.15
N GLY A 93 6.18 -4.77 2.11
CA GLY A 93 5.40 -6.00 1.96
C GLY A 93 3.89 -5.79 1.79
N ILE A 94 3.28 -4.86 2.49
CA ILE A 94 1.86 -4.54 2.34
C ILE A 94 1.67 -3.22 1.59
N PRO A 95 2.17 -2.07 2.05
CA PRO A 95 1.81 -0.81 1.41
C PRO A 95 2.45 -0.65 0.02
N ALA A 96 3.75 -0.89 -0.15
CA ALA A 96 4.38 -0.73 -1.45
C ALA A 96 3.91 -1.78 -2.47
N MET A 97 3.74 -3.05 -2.06
CA MET A 97 3.25 -4.10 -2.94
C MET A 97 1.78 -3.86 -3.35
N THR A 98 0.92 -3.39 -2.43
CA THR A 98 -0.46 -2.98 -2.74
C THR A 98 -0.45 -1.83 -3.76
N ALA A 99 0.34 -0.80 -3.52
CA ALA A 99 0.46 0.37 -4.38
C ALA A 99 0.98 0.00 -5.79
N CYS A 100 2.04 -0.80 -5.85
CA CYS A 100 2.63 -1.28 -7.09
C CYS A 100 1.58 -2.04 -7.93
N HIS A 101 0.88 -3.00 -7.33
CA HIS A 101 -0.13 -3.77 -8.05
C HIS A 101 -1.35 -2.94 -8.42
N ALA A 102 -1.83 -2.07 -7.52
CA ALA A 102 -2.96 -1.18 -7.81
C ALA A 102 -2.66 -0.18 -8.95
N ALA A 103 -1.43 0.32 -9.02
CA ALA A 103 -1.02 1.24 -10.09
C ALA A 103 -0.63 0.50 -11.38
N LEU A 104 0.25 -0.51 -11.29
CA LEU A 104 0.96 -1.10 -12.44
C LEU A 104 0.55 -2.54 -12.76
N GLY A 105 -0.45 -3.10 -12.08
CA GLY A 105 -0.88 -4.50 -12.26
C GLY A 105 -1.26 -4.84 -13.71
N ASP A 106 -1.85 -3.91 -14.44
CA ASP A 106 -2.29 -4.08 -15.82
C ASP A 106 -1.29 -3.51 -16.86
N GLY A 107 -0.13 -3.07 -16.44
CA GLY A 107 0.91 -2.53 -17.34
C GLY A 107 1.28 -1.07 -17.06
N PRO A 108 2.04 -0.45 -17.97
CA PRO A 108 2.54 0.91 -17.81
C PRO A 108 1.42 1.96 -17.90
N LEU A 109 1.71 3.13 -17.33
CA LEU A 109 0.77 4.26 -17.25
C LEU A 109 1.24 5.47 -18.05
N GLU A 110 2.18 5.30 -18.98
CA GLU A 110 2.70 6.39 -19.81
C GLU A 110 1.57 7.15 -20.51
N GLY A 111 1.56 8.47 -20.38
CA GLY A 111 0.55 9.35 -20.95
C GLY A 111 -0.85 9.27 -20.31
N LYS A 112 -1.07 8.42 -19.31
CA LYS A 112 -2.35 8.27 -18.60
C LYS A 112 -2.50 9.29 -17.48
N THR A 113 -3.74 9.62 -17.15
CA THR A 113 -4.08 10.39 -15.95
C THR A 113 -4.59 9.43 -14.87
N VAL A 114 -3.98 9.48 -13.69
CA VAL A 114 -4.29 8.59 -12.56
C VAL A 114 -4.79 9.41 -11.37
N LEU A 115 -5.91 8.99 -10.80
CA LEU A 115 -6.37 9.48 -9.51
C LEU A 115 -5.89 8.51 -8.42
N VAL A 116 -5.19 9.04 -7.42
CA VAL A 116 -4.84 8.29 -6.21
C VAL A 116 -5.64 8.87 -5.05
N THR A 117 -6.62 8.14 -4.54
CA THR A 117 -7.37 8.60 -3.36
C THR A 117 -6.55 8.36 -2.09
N GLY A 118 -6.57 9.34 -1.17
CA GLY A 118 -5.80 9.25 0.08
C GLY A 118 -4.28 9.25 -0.11
N GLY A 119 -3.74 10.13 -0.96
CA GLY A 119 -2.33 10.17 -1.33
C GLY A 119 -1.30 10.41 -0.22
N ALA A 120 -1.75 10.80 0.98
CA ALA A 120 -0.90 10.91 2.16
C ALA A 120 -0.87 9.64 3.04
N GLY A 121 -1.66 8.63 2.70
CA GLY A 121 -1.60 7.32 3.37
C GLY A 121 -0.42 6.49 2.87
N ALA A 122 -0.05 5.45 3.62
CA ALA A 122 1.08 4.59 3.29
C ALA A 122 1.03 4.02 1.85
N VAL A 123 -0.12 3.45 1.45
CA VAL A 123 -0.31 2.94 0.08
C VAL A 123 -0.37 4.08 -0.94
N GLY A 124 -1.13 5.15 -0.65
CA GLY A 124 -1.30 6.28 -1.57
C GLY A 124 0.01 6.97 -1.92
N HIS A 125 0.90 7.16 -0.94
CA HIS A 125 2.21 7.76 -1.14
C HIS A 125 3.08 6.94 -2.11
N TYR A 126 3.12 5.62 -1.97
CA TYR A 126 3.81 4.75 -2.94
C TYR A 126 3.10 4.70 -4.30
N ALA A 127 1.76 4.69 -4.31
CA ALA A 127 1.01 4.67 -5.58
C ALA A 127 1.27 5.90 -6.44
N ILE A 128 1.38 7.09 -5.84
CA ILE A 128 1.79 8.31 -6.53
C ILE A 128 3.16 8.11 -7.18
N GLN A 129 4.15 7.60 -6.44
CA GLN A 129 5.51 7.42 -6.92
C GLN A 129 5.58 6.39 -8.06
N PHE A 130 4.91 5.23 -7.93
CA PHE A 130 4.84 4.24 -9.00
C PHE A 130 4.16 4.79 -10.26
N ALA A 131 3.04 5.51 -10.11
CA ALA A 131 2.35 6.10 -11.24
C ALA A 131 3.22 7.17 -11.93
N LYS A 132 3.90 8.03 -11.17
CA LYS A 132 4.85 9.02 -11.71
C LYS A 132 6.02 8.36 -12.41
N TRP A 133 6.63 7.35 -11.82
CA TRP A 133 7.72 6.58 -12.43
C TRP A 133 7.33 5.96 -13.76
N SER A 134 6.08 5.53 -13.88
CA SER A 134 5.51 4.97 -15.11
C SER A 134 5.03 6.03 -16.13
N GLY A 135 5.32 7.32 -15.93
CA GLY A 135 4.99 8.38 -16.89
C GLY A 135 3.56 8.92 -16.80
N ALA A 136 2.83 8.65 -15.69
CA ALA A 136 1.48 9.17 -15.53
C ALA A 136 1.45 10.63 -15.06
N ARG A 137 0.36 11.33 -15.41
CA ARG A 137 -0.09 12.52 -14.69
C ARG A 137 -0.89 12.08 -13.47
N VAL A 138 -0.50 12.52 -12.28
CA VAL A 138 -1.10 12.08 -11.02
C VAL A 138 -1.88 13.18 -10.34
N ILE A 139 -3.17 12.94 -10.13
CA ILE A 139 -4.06 13.72 -9.28
C ILE A 139 -4.27 12.93 -7.99
N THR A 140 -4.29 13.57 -6.84
CA THR A 140 -4.53 12.89 -5.57
C THR A 140 -5.46 13.66 -4.66
N THR A 141 -6.14 12.95 -3.74
CA THR A 141 -7.00 13.55 -2.71
C THR A 141 -6.39 13.43 -1.34
N VAL A 142 -6.57 14.46 -0.51
CA VAL A 142 -6.11 14.54 0.88
C VAL A 142 -7.13 15.28 1.75
N SER A 143 -6.94 15.26 3.10
CA SER A 143 -7.86 15.87 4.06
C SER A 143 -7.31 17.13 4.75
N GLY A 144 -6.23 17.74 4.25
CA GLY A 144 -5.66 18.95 4.85
C GLY A 144 -4.25 19.28 4.36
N VAL A 145 -3.74 20.44 4.77
CA VAL A 145 -2.52 21.09 4.25
C VAL A 145 -1.26 20.24 4.46
N ALA A 146 -1.04 19.69 5.67
CA ALA A 146 0.13 18.86 5.94
C ALA A 146 0.15 17.59 5.06
N LYS A 147 -1.02 16.97 4.87
CA LYS A 147 -1.19 15.81 3.98
C LYS A 147 -1.00 16.18 2.51
N ALA A 148 -1.35 17.41 2.12
CA ALA A 148 -1.11 17.90 0.76
C ALA A 148 0.39 18.05 0.47
N ALA A 149 1.14 18.64 1.40
CA ALA A 149 2.60 18.75 1.28
C ALA A 149 3.26 17.37 1.16
N HIS A 150 2.81 16.41 1.95
CA HIS A 150 3.29 15.03 1.91
C HIS A 150 3.00 14.35 0.57
N ALA A 151 1.79 14.47 0.03
CA ALA A 151 1.44 13.91 -1.28
C ALA A 151 2.20 14.58 -2.43
N LYS A 152 2.45 15.89 -2.34
CA LYS A 152 3.30 16.61 -3.30
C LYS A 152 4.75 16.11 -3.28
N SER A 153 5.30 15.82 -2.11
CA SER A 153 6.66 15.26 -1.99
C SER A 153 6.81 13.88 -2.64
N ALA A 154 5.72 13.13 -2.77
CA ALA A 154 5.66 11.88 -3.53
C ALA A 154 5.63 12.09 -5.06
N GLY A 155 5.43 13.32 -5.54
CA GLY A 155 5.42 13.67 -6.96
C GLY A 155 4.03 13.88 -7.54
N ALA A 156 2.97 14.03 -6.74
CA ALA A 156 1.63 14.34 -7.26
C ALA A 156 1.62 15.68 -8.02
N ASP A 157 1.10 15.68 -9.25
CA ASP A 157 0.99 16.89 -10.07
C ASP A 157 -0.09 17.82 -9.53
N HIS A 158 -1.22 17.26 -9.07
CA HIS A 158 -2.32 18.00 -8.47
C HIS A 158 -2.80 17.35 -7.18
N VAL A 159 -3.09 18.17 -6.18
CA VAL A 159 -3.60 17.71 -4.87
C VAL A 159 -4.91 18.41 -4.58
N ILE A 160 -5.95 17.64 -4.30
CA ILE A 160 -7.30 18.12 -4.01
C ILE A 160 -7.59 17.89 -2.52
N ASN A 161 -7.94 18.94 -1.78
CA ASN A 161 -8.45 18.79 -0.43
C ASN A 161 -9.96 18.49 -0.49
N TYR A 162 -10.33 17.23 -0.34
CA TYR A 162 -11.72 16.78 -0.46
C TYR A 162 -12.66 17.33 0.63
N ARG A 163 -12.12 17.97 1.67
CA ARG A 163 -12.93 18.64 2.71
C ARG A 163 -13.37 20.04 2.31
N GLU A 164 -12.70 20.64 1.33
CA GLU A 164 -12.89 22.04 0.93
C GLU A 164 -13.30 22.16 -0.53
N GLN A 165 -13.08 21.13 -1.34
CA GLN A 165 -13.25 21.18 -2.80
C GLN A 165 -14.15 20.04 -3.29
N ASP A 166 -14.95 20.33 -4.31
CA ASP A 166 -15.65 19.29 -5.08
C ASP A 166 -14.65 18.54 -5.96
N VAL A 167 -14.35 17.30 -5.55
CA VAL A 167 -13.33 16.45 -6.20
C VAL A 167 -13.70 16.21 -7.66
N ALA A 168 -14.98 15.95 -7.98
CA ALA A 168 -15.38 15.64 -9.34
C ALA A 168 -15.29 16.88 -10.25
N ALA A 169 -15.70 18.04 -9.76
CA ALA A 169 -15.60 19.30 -10.51
C ALA A 169 -14.14 19.65 -10.81
N VAL A 170 -13.25 19.57 -9.80
CA VAL A 170 -11.82 19.87 -9.98
C VAL A 170 -11.15 18.88 -10.96
N ILE A 171 -11.45 17.58 -10.88
CA ILE A 171 -10.90 16.61 -11.82
C ILE A 171 -11.38 16.89 -13.25
N LYS A 172 -12.65 17.21 -13.45
CA LYS A 172 -13.18 17.58 -14.77
C LYS A 172 -12.49 18.82 -15.33
N GLU A 173 -12.29 19.85 -14.53
CA GLU A 173 -11.55 21.04 -14.93
C GLU A 173 -10.12 20.69 -15.34
N LEU A 174 -9.37 19.98 -14.49
CA LEU A 174 -7.97 19.59 -14.72
C LEU A 174 -7.78 18.71 -15.96
N THR A 175 -8.82 17.97 -16.36
CA THR A 175 -8.77 17.02 -17.48
C THR A 175 -9.53 17.52 -18.71
N GLY A 176 -10.03 18.75 -18.70
CA GLY A 176 -10.87 19.27 -19.79
C GLY A 176 -12.14 18.43 -20.03
N GLY A 177 -12.69 17.84 -18.99
CA GLY A 177 -13.86 16.96 -19.04
C GLY A 177 -13.54 15.49 -19.40
N ALA A 178 -12.32 15.15 -19.78
CA ALA A 178 -11.95 13.79 -20.22
C ALA A 178 -11.96 12.76 -19.09
N GLY A 179 -11.70 13.18 -17.84
CA GLY A 179 -11.61 12.29 -16.69
C GLY A 179 -10.26 11.59 -16.55
N VAL A 180 -10.21 10.52 -15.72
CA VAL A 180 -9.00 9.78 -15.39
C VAL A 180 -9.04 8.36 -15.96
N ASP A 181 -7.88 7.83 -16.33
CA ASP A 181 -7.76 6.48 -16.91
C ASP A 181 -7.80 5.39 -15.86
N ARG A 182 -7.29 5.71 -14.65
CA ARG A 182 -7.20 4.77 -13.53
C ARG A 182 -7.42 5.47 -12.20
N ILE A 183 -8.08 4.79 -11.28
CA ILE A 183 -8.24 5.21 -9.88
C ILE A 183 -7.59 4.15 -8.99
N VAL A 184 -6.62 4.56 -8.17
CA VAL A 184 -6.08 3.77 -7.07
C VAL A 184 -6.88 4.15 -5.82
N GLU A 185 -7.74 3.24 -5.34
CA GLU A 185 -8.86 3.60 -4.47
C GLU A 185 -8.75 2.98 -3.08
N VAL A 186 -8.68 3.83 -2.04
CA VAL A 186 -8.59 3.42 -0.63
C VAL A 186 -9.96 3.28 0.05
N GLU A 187 -10.98 3.96 -0.47
CA GLU A 187 -12.32 4.03 0.13
C GLU A 187 -13.39 3.90 -0.97
N PHE A 188 -13.50 2.68 -1.50
CA PHE A 188 -14.32 2.40 -2.68
C PHE A 188 -15.78 2.84 -2.52
N GLY A 189 -16.43 2.41 -1.42
CA GLY A 189 -17.84 2.68 -1.24
C GLY A 189 -18.15 4.15 -0.99
N GLY A 190 -17.32 4.82 -0.19
CA GLY A 190 -17.48 6.25 0.10
C GLY A 190 -17.23 7.14 -1.11
N ASN A 191 -16.35 6.71 -2.00
CA ASN A 191 -15.94 7.49 -3.18
C ASN A 191 -16.65 7.05 -4.48
N LEU A 192 -17.47 6.00 -4.46
CA LEU A 192 -18.04 5.40 -5.68
C LEU A 192 -18.78 6.42 -6.56
N ALA A 193 -19.55 7.31 -5.95
CA ALA A 193 -20.29 8.35 -6.69
C ALA A 193 -19.35 9.34 -7.40
N VAL A 194 -18.23 9.71 -6.78
CA VAL A 194 -17.20 10.56 -7.41
C VAL A 194 -16.46 9.77 -8.48
N SER A 195 -16.02 8.56 -8.15
CA SER A 195 -15.23 7.70 -9.05
C SER A 195 -15.96 7.44 -10.36
N THR A 196 -17.27 7.18 -10.32
CA THR A 196 -18.08 6.96 -11.55
C THR A 196 -18.26 8.22 -12.39
N GLN A 197 -18.18 9.42 -11.80
CA GLN A 197 -18.30 10.69 -12.53
C GLN A 197 -17.02 11.12 -13.23
N VAL A 198 -15.86 10.66 -12.75
CA VAL A 198 -14.55 11.12 -13.22
C VAL A 198 -13.76 10.06 -13.98
N LEU A 199 -14.20 8.81 -13.98
CA LEU A 199 -13.54 7.74 -14.71
C LEU A 199 -13.83 7.83 -16.21
N LYS A 200 -12.80 7.74 -17.06
CA LYS A 200 -12.96 7.64 -18.52
C LYS A 200 -13.67 6.35 -18.91
N VAL A 201 -14.24 6.34 -20.12
CA VAL A 201 -14.75 5.12 -20.75
C VAL A 201 -13.62 4.09 -20.86
N GLY A 202 -13.89 2.86 -20.39
CA GLY A 202 -12.91 1.79 -20.32
C GLY A 202 -11.88 1.91 -19.19
N GLY A 203 -12.06 2.87 -18.28
CA GLY A 203 -11.16 3.09 -17.17
C GLY A 203 -11.26 2.02 -16.07
N VAL A 204 -10.26 2.00 -15.19
CA VAL A 204 -10.10 0.99 -14.14
C VAL A 204 -10.15 1.62 -12.76
N ILE A 205 -10.92 1.05 -11.84
CA ILE A 205 -10.88 1.33 -10.41
C ILE A 205 -10.18 0.16 -9.70
N ALA A 206 -8.96 0.36 -9.20
CA ALA A 206 -8.22 -0.61 -8.41
C ALA A 206 -8.44 -0.33 -6.92
N ALA A 207 -9.40 -1.03 -6.31
CA ALA A 207 -9.86 -0.80 -4.94
C ALA A 207 -9.22 -1.78 -3.96
N TYR A 208 -8.62 -1.25 -2.87
CA TYR A 208 -8.02 -2.05 -1.81
C TYR A 208 -8.61 -1.78 -0.42
N GLY A 209 -9.60 -0.92 -0.34
CA GLY A 209 -10.32 -0.60 0.89
C GLY A 209 -11.70 -0.01 0.66
N SER A 210 -12.58 -0.16 1.65
CA SER A 210 -13.93 0.41 1.70
C SER A 210 -14.40 0.38 3.17
N ALA A 211 -13.85 1.27 4.00
CA ALA A 211 -14.06 1.22 5.44
C ALA A 211 -15.32 1.99 5.88
N ALA A 212 -15.59 3.14 5.27
CA ALA A 212 -16.74 3.98 5.63
C ALA A 212 -18.06 3.39 5.09
N VAL A 213 -18.04 2.81 3.88
CA VAL A 213 -19.22 2.18 3.26
C VAL A 213 -18.80 0.81 2.73
N SER A 214 -19.00 -0.24 3.54
CA SER A 214 -18.56 -1.61 3.22
C SER A 214 -19.42 -2.29 2.14
N THR A 215 -20.68 -1.87 1.99
CA THR A 215 -21.66 -2.41 1.03
C THR A 215 -22.32 -1.26 0.26
N PRO A 216 -21.61 -0.63 -0.69
CA PRO A 216 -22.18 0.48 -1.44
C PRO A 216 -23.21 0.00 -2.47
N PRO A 217 -24.29 0.78 -2.73
CA PRO A 217 -25.16 0.52 -3.85
C PRO A 217 -24.39 0.76 -5.16
N LEU A 218 -24.31 -0.27 -6.00
CA LEU A 218 -23.57 -0.21 -7.25
C LEU A 218 -24.43 0.46 -8.35
N PRO A 219 -23.98 1.56 -8.96
CA PRO A 219 -24.70 2.19 -10.07
C PRO A 219 -24.42 1.43 -11.38
N PHE A 220 -25.09 0.27 -11.55
CA PHE A 220 -24.78 -0.68 -12.60
C PHE A 220 -24.80 -0.08 -14.00
N TYR A 221 -25.88 0.58 -14.40
CA TYR A 221 -26.00 1.12 -15.78
C TYR A 221 -24.98 2.23 -16.09
N PRO A 222 -24.75 3.23 -15.22
CA PRO A 222 -23.66 4.18 -15.43
C PRO A 222 -22.30 3.52 -15.62
N MET A 223 -21.98 2.51 -14.80
CA MET A 223 -20.70 1.79 -14.92
C MET A 223 -20.66 0.90 -16.18
N MET A 224 -21.76 0.26 -16.55
CA MET A 224 -21.85 -0.53 -17.76
C MET A 224 -21.66 0.33 -19.01
N PHE A 225 -22.36 1.46 -19.13
CA PHE A 225 -22.23 2.37 -20.27
C PHE A 225 -20.83 3.02 -20.33
N ASN A 226 -20.16 3.16 -19.21
CA ASN A 226 -18.78 3.63 -19.14
C ASN A 226 -17.75 2.50 -19.35
N HIS A 227 -18.19 1.27 -19.56
CA HIS A 227 -17.29 0.09 -19.68
C HIS A 227 -16.28 0.01 -18.54
N THR A 228 -16.73 0.26 -17.29
CA THR A 228 -15.88 0.35 -16.12
C THR A 228 -15.37 -1.02 -15.68
N THR A 229 -14.06 -1.14 -15.44
CA THR A 229 -13.48 -2.30 -14.76
C THR A 229 -13.26 -1.97 -13.28
N VAL A 230 -13.72 -2.85 -12.38
CA VAL A 230 -13.43 -2.77 -10.95
C VAL A 230 -12.57 -3.96 -10.54
N GLN A 231 -11.39 -3.66 -10.04
CA GLN A 231 -10.46 -4.66 -9.48
C GLN A 231 -10.48 -4.56 -7.96
N MET A 232 -11.07 -5.55 -7.29
CA MET A 232 -10.99 -5.68 -5.84
C MET A 232 -9.67 -6.34 -5.47
N LEU A 233 -8.78 -5.59 -4.83
CA LEU A 233 -7.41 -6.01 -4.56
C LEU A 233 -7.22 -6.38 -3.10
N LEU A 234 -6.72 -7.58 -2.86
CA LEU A 234 -6.21 -8.01 -1.57
C LEU A 234 -4.77 -8.54 -1.76
N VAL A 235 -3.79 -7.78 -1.32
CA VAL A 235 -2.36 -8.06 -1.54
C VAL A 235 -1.93 -9.47 -1.09
N TYR A 236 -2.56 -10.01 -0.07
CA TYR A 236 -2.33 -11.38 0.42
C TYR A 236 -2.66 -12.47 -0.60
N LEU A 237 -3.54 -12.17 -1.56
CA LEU A 237 -4.04 -13.11 -2.58
C LEU A 237 -3.43 -12.91 -3.96
N LEU A 238 -2.42 -12.06 -4.09
CA LEU A 238 -1.69 -11.95 -5.36
C LEU A 238 -1.16 -13.32 -5.78
N THR A 239 -1.32 -13.64 -7.06
CA THR A 239 -0.74 -14.86 -7.63
C THR A 239 0.79 -14.81 -7.55
N PRO A 240 1.49 -15.95 -7.60
CA PRO A 240 2.96 -15.99 -7.61
C PRO A 240 3.57 -15.07 -8.68
N VAL A 241 3.00 -15.04 -9.88
CA VAL A 241 3.47 -14.18 -10.99
C VAL A 241 3.29 -12.69 -10.68
N GLN A 242 2.11 -12.31 -10.19
CA GLN A 242 1.84 -10.93 -9.80
C GLN A 242 2.76 -10.47 -8.67
N ARG A 243 3.01 -11.33 -7.70
CA ARG A 243 3.88 -11.05 -6.56
C ARG A 243 5.34 -10.91 -6.98
N GLN A 244 5.84 -11.85 -7.79
CA GLN A 244 7.20 -11.76 -8.32
C GLN A 244 7.42 -10.47 -9.10
N ARG A 245 6.46 -10.11 -9.96
CA ARG A 245 6.49 -8.84 -10.69
C ARG A 245 6.51 -7.64 -9.76
N ALA A 246 5.65 -7.60 -8.73
CA ALA A 246 5.62 -6.50 -7.77
C ALA A 246 6.94 -6.39 -6.98
N CYS A 247 7.49 -7.51 -6.50
CA CYS A 247 8.80 -7.53 -5.83
C CYS A 247 9.92 -6.99 -6.73
N GLY A 248 9.94 -7.41 -8.01
CA GLY A 248 10.91 -6.92 -8.99
C GLY A 248 10.82 -5.42 -9.20
N LEU A 249 9.62 -4.89 -9.46
CA LEU A 249 9.38 -3.45 -9.66
C LEU A 249 9.69 -2.62 -8.41
N ILE A 250 9.40 -3.14 -7.21
CA ILE A 250 9.75 -2.48 -5.95
C ILE A 250 11.27 -2.36 -5.82
N ASN A 251 12.01 -3.45 -6.02
CA ASN A 251 13.46 -3.43 -5.92
C ASN A 251 14.10 -2.53 -6.99
N GLU A 252 13.63 -2.60 -8.24
CA GLU A 252 14.08 -1.72 -9.32
C GLU A 252 13.85 -0.24 -8.98
N ALA A 253 12.68 0.11 -8.46
CA ALA A 253 12.37 1.48 -8.06
C ALA A 253 13.17 1.96 -6.84
N LEU A 254 13.53 1.07 -5.91
CA LEU A 254 14.42 1.36 -4.78
C LEU A 254 15.85 1.62 -5.27
N GLU A 255 16.38 0.76 -6.13
CA GLU A 255 17.72 0.89 -6.70
C GLU A 255 17.87 2.16 -7.57
N ALA A 256 16.81 2.51 -8.30
CA ALA A 256 16.75 3.76 -9.07
C ALA A 256 16.53 5.01 -8.20
N GLY A 257 16.37 4.89 -6.89
CA GLY A 257 16.10 6.01 -5.98
C GLY A 257 14.74 6.68 -6.18
N ILE A 258 13.81 5.99 -6.83
CA ILE A 258 12.45 6.48 -7.11
C ILE A 258 11.59 6.42 -5.85
N LEU A 259 11.63 5.29 -5.12
CA LEU A 259 10.83 5.13 -3.92
C LEU A 259 11.45 5.87 -2.74
N LYS A 260 10.74 6.90 -2.29
CA LYS A 260 11.02 7.62 -1.04
C LYS A 260 10.09 7.07 0.03
N ASN A 261 10.68 6.45 1.03
CA ASN A 261 9.95 5.89 2.14
C ASN A 261 9.68 6.99 3.17
N SER A 262 8.46 7.05 3.66
CA SER A 262 8.05 8.02 4.67
C SER A 262 7.71 7.29 5.96
N ILE A 263 8.58 7.40 6.95
CA ILE A 263 8.37 6.85 8.30
C ILE A 263 7.87 7.99 9.19
N GLY A 264 6.61 7.92 9.56
CA GLY A 264 5.94 8.95 10.38
C GLY A 264 6.12 8.73 11.88
N ALA A 265 6.26 7.49 12.32
CA ALA A 265 6.52 7.16 13.74
C ALA A 265 7.28 5.84 13.89
N ARG A 266 8.10 5.78 14.97
CA ARG A 266 8.85 4.60 15.40
C ARG A 266 8.49 4.27 16.85
N PHE A 267 8.31 2.99 17.12
CA PHE A 267 8.02 2.48 18.45
C PHE A 267 8.98 1.34 18.79
N ALA A 268 9.32 1.17 20.05
CA ALA A 268 10.05 -0.02 20.50
C ALA A 268 9.13 -1.26 20.46
N LEU A 269 9.70 -2.46 20.45
CA LEU A 269 8.93 -3.71 20.48
C LEU A 269 7.98 -3.78 21.68
N ALA A 270 8.42 -3.30 22.85
CA ALA A 270 7.58 -3.22 24.05
C ALA A 270 6.36 -2.29 23.89
N ASP A 271 6.43 -1.33 22.96
CA ASP A 271 5.42 -0.31 22.71
C ASP A 271 4.52 -0.64 21.51
N THR A 272 4.51 -1.88 21.05
CA THR A 272 3.70 -2.33 19.90
C THR A 272 2.22 -1.95 20.03
N ALA A 273 1.66 -1.98 21.25
CA ALA A 273 0.28 -1.58 21.48
C ALA A 273 0.03 -0.10 21.11
N GLN A 274 0.96 0.79 21.46
CA GLN A 274 0.87 2.21 21.11
C GLN A 274 1.05 2.43 19.61
N ALA A 275 1.92 1.65 18.95
CA ALA A 275 2.07 1.68 17.50
C ALA A 275 0.76 1.33 16.78
N HIS A 276 0.04 0.30 17.26
CA HIS A 276 -1.30 -0.04 16.75
C HIS A 276 -2.31 1.08 16.97
N VAL A 277 -2.33 1.69 18.17
CA VAL A 277 -3.23 2.82 18.46
C VAL A 277 -2.95 4.00 17.52
N ALA A 278 -1.68 4.33 17.26
CA ALA A 278 -1.30 5.41 16.36
C ALA A 278 -1.83 5.20 14.92
N VAL A 279 -1.79 3.96 14.42
CA VAL A 279 -2.36 3.59 13.12
C VAL A 279 -3.89 3.63 13.15
N GLU A 280 -4.52 3.16 14.24
CA GLU A 280 -5.99 3.10 14.39
C GLU A 280 -6.62 4.49 14.39
N ILE A 281 -6.02 5.44 15.11
CA ILE A 281 -6.51 6.84 15.15
C ILE A 281 -6.16 7.59 13.85
N GLY A 282 -5.22 7.10 13.04
CA GLY A 282 -4.76 7.79 11.83
C GLY A 282 -4.05 9.12 12.10
N SER A 283 -3.39 9.24 13.26
CA SER A 283 -2.69 10.46 13.71
C SER A 283 -1.35 10.67 13.00
N VAL A 284 -0.81 9.62 12.39
CA VAL A 284 0.53 9.61 11.76
C VAL A 284 0.40 9.80 10.25
N ILE A 285 1.22 10.69 9.68
CA ILE A 285 1.41 10.82 8.24
C ILE A 285 2.64 9.98 7.86
N GLY A 286 2.47 9.05 6.92
CA GLY A 286 3.48 8.06 6.57
C GLY A 286 3.28 6.71 7.26
N ASN A 287 4.31 5.87 7.18
CA ASN A 287 4.30 4.53 7.76
C ASN A 287 4.63 4.55 9.27
N VAL A 288 4.11 3.59 9.99
CA VAL A 288 4.46 3.31 11.39
C VAL A 288 5.27 2.04 11.44
N VAL A 289 6.37 2.05 12.17
CA VAL A 289 7.26 0.89 12.32
C VAL A 289 7.56 0.61 13.79
N VAL A 290 7.80 -0.66 14.08
CA VAL A 290 8.28 -1.15 15.38
C VAL A 290 9.72 -1.59 15.21
N THR A 291 10.64 -0.98 15.94
CA THR A 291 12.05 -1.37 16.00
C THR A 291 12.18 -2.57 16.93
N VAL A 292 12.86 -3.62 16.46
CA VAL A 292 12.92 -4.91 17.17
C VAL A 292 14.24 -5.10 17.90
N GLY A 293 15.30 -4.43 17.48
CA GLY A 293 16.62 -4.53 18.14
C GLY A 293 17.67 -3.69 17.46
#